data_ae88f872ad1d68fe9004d3e054095863
#
_entry.id   ae88f872ad1d68fe9004d3e054095863
#
_cell.length_a   1.000
_cell.length_b   1.000
_cell.length_c   1.000
_cell.angle_alpha   90.00
_cell.angle_beta   90.00
_cell.angle_gamma   90.00
#
_symmetry.space_group_name_H-M   'P 1'
#
loop_
_entity.id
_entity.type
_entity.pdbx_description
1 polymer ?
#
loop_
_entity_poly.entity_id
_entity_poly.type
_entity_poly.pdbx_seq_one_letter_code
_entity_poly.pdbx_strand_id
1 'polypeptide(L)'
;AALGAWLQTLGLQRGDRVALMMPNVPQYMVALAGVLRAGFVVVNVNPLYTARELEHQLKDSGAKAIVIIENFARTLQECMAKTPTKHVVLA
;
A
#
# COMPACT_ATOMS: atom_id res chain seq x y z
N ALA A 1 -15.71 -0.90 0.04
CA ALA A 1 -15.83 -1.96 0.49
C ALA A 1 -15.04 -2.38 1.71
N ALA A 2 -14.89 -3.68 1.94
CA ALA A 2 -14.32 -4.17 3.20
C ALA A 2 -12.89 -3.68 3.47
N LEU A 3 -12.07 -3.59 2.43
CA LEU A 3 -10.69 -3.11 2.58
C LEU A 3 -10.63 -1.68 3.09
N GLY A 4 -11.44 -0.78 2.51
CA GLY A 4 -11.47 0.61 2.94
C GLY A 4 -11.94 0.75 4.38
N ALA A 5 -12.99 0.01 4.75
CA ALA A 5 -13.50 0.01 6.13
C ALA A 5 -12.45 -0.50 7.10
N TRP A 6 -11.73 -1.57 6.72
CA TRP A 6 -10.68 -2.13 7.56
C TRP A 6 -9.53 -1.13 7.77
N LEU A 7 -9.12 -0.46 6.70
CA LEU A 7 -8.08 0.56 6.80
C LEU A 7 -8.49 1.69 7.74
N GLN A 8 -9.76 2.08 7.72
CA GLN A 8 -10.27 3.10 8.63
C GLN A 8 -10.18 2.66 10.09
N THR A 9 -10.35 1.37 10.37
CA THR A 9 -10.23 0.85 11.74
C THR A 9 -8.80 0.91 12.27
N LEU A 10 -7.81 1.05 11.39
CA LEU A 10 -6.41 1.18 11.78
C LEU A 10 -6.03 2.62 12.16
N GLY A 11 -6.99 3.53 12.17
CA GLY A 11 -6.74 4.93 12.50
C GLY A 11 -6.32 5.79 11.32
N LEU A 12 -6.37 5.25 10.10
CA LEU A 12 -6.11 6.03 8.90
C LEU A 12 -7.25 7.00 8.63
N GLN A 13 -6.91 8.21 8.22
CA GLN A 13 -7.88 9.29 7.98
C GLN A 13 -8.02 9.55 6.48
N ARG A 14 -9.10 10.22 6.11
CA ARG A 14 -9.29 10.64 4.72
C ARG A 14 -8.10 11.49 4.28
N GLY A 15 -7.64 11.21 3.07
CA GLY A 15 -6.47 11.89 2.52
C GLY A 15 -5.15 11.20 2.83
N ASP A 16 -5.13 10.23 3.74
CA ASP A 16 -3.92 9.46 3.99
C ASP A 16 -3.56 8.64 2.74
N ARG A 17 -2.28 8.48 2.51
CA ARG A 17 -1.78 7.77 1.33
C ARG A 17 -1.64 6.29 1.60
N VAL A 18 -2.15 5.49 0.68
CA VAL A 18 -2.09 4.02 0.72
C VAL A 18 -1.41 3.56 -0.55
N ALA A 19 -0.31 2.85 -0.42
CA ALA A 19 0.42 2.31 -1.56
C ALA A 19 -0.21 1.00 -2.03
N LEU A 20 -0.30 0.82 -3.34
CA LEU A 20 -0.72 -0.44 -3.96
C LEU A 20 0.44 -1.00 -4.75
N MET A 21 1.05 -2.07 -4.26
CA MET A 21 2.16 -2.76 -4.91
C MET A 21 1.67 -4.10 -5.43
N MET A 22 0.97 -4.06 -6.56
CA MET A 22 0.34 -5.22 -7.16
C MET A 22 0.52 -5.17 -8.67
N PRO A 23 0.68 -6.33 -9.32
CA PRO A 23 0.65 -6.36 -10.78
C PRO A 23 -0.77 -6.05 -11.28
N ASN A 24 -0.89 -5.87 -12.59
CA ASN A 24 -2.18 -5.56 -13.20
C ASN A 24 -3.06 -6.82 -13.25
N VAL A 25 -3.66 -7.15 -12.11
CA VAL A 25 -4.55 -8.31 -11.93
C VAL A 25 -5.92 -7.83 -11.46
N PRO A 26 -6.99 -8.65 -11.56
CA PRO A 26 -8.32 -8.23 -11.11
C PRO A 26 -8.36 -7.73 -9.68
N GLN A 27 -7.58 -8.31 -8.78
CA GLN A 27 -7.51 -7.88 -7.38
C GLN A 27 -7.06 -6.42 -7.25
N TYR A 28 -6.22 -5.95 -8.19
CA TYR A 28 -5.78 -4.57 -8.18
C TYR A 28 -6.95 -3.60 -8.30
N MET A 29 -7.87 -3.87 -9.21
CA MET A 29 -9.04 -3.01 -9.41
C MET A 29 -9.94 -2.98 -8.19
N VAL A 30 -10.10 -4.12 -7.52
CA VAL A 30 -10.91 -4.21 -6.30
C VAL A 30 -10.25 -3.40 -5.18
N ALA A 31 -8.94 -3.56 -5.00
CA ALA A 31 -8.20 -2.81 -3.98
C ALA A 31 -8.23 -1.31 -4.26
N LEU A 32 -8.02 -0.92 -5.50
CA LEU A 32 -8.05 0.48 -5.93
C LEU A 32 -9.41 1.11 -5.60
N ALA A 33 -10.50 0.44 -6.00
CA ALA A 33 -11.83 0.96 -5.74
C ALA A 33 -12.12 1.08 -4.25
N GLY A 34 -11.72 0.10 -3.45
CA GLY A 34 -11.93 0.12 -2.00
C GLY A 34 -11.19 1.26 -1.32
N VAL A 35 -9.94 1.48 -1.70
CA VAL A 35 -9.11 2.55 -1.13
C VAL A 35 -9.69 3.92 -1.50
N LEU A 36 -10.05 4.12 -2.77
CA LEU A 36 -10.60 5.39 -3.23
C LEU A 36 -11.95 5.71 -2.57
N ARG A 37 -12.81 4.70 -2.42
CA ARG A 37 -14.13 4.90 -1.79
C ARG A 37 -14.02 5.31 -0.34
N ALA A 38 -12.98 4.87 0.34
CA ALA A 38 -12.75 5.23 1.75
C ALA A 38 -12.16 6.64 1.89
N GLY A 39 -11.83 7.30 0.78
CA GLY A 39 -11.30 8.67 0.80
C GLY A 39 -9.79 8.75 0.92
N PHE A 40 -9.08 7.64 0.73
CA PHE A 40 -7.62 7.62 0.76
C PHE A 40 -7.03 8.01 -0.59
N VAL A 41 -5.77 8.42 -0.57
CA VAL A 41 -5.01 8.70 -1.80
C VAL A 41 -4.21 7.47 -2.18
N VAL A 42 -4.35 7.03 -3.43
CA VAL A 42 -3.66 5.84 -3.93
C VAL A 42 -2.28 6.22 -4.46
N VAL A 43 -1.27 5.48 -4.02
CA VAL A 43 0.08 5.59 -4.55
C VAL A 43 0.40 4.27 -5.26
N ASN A 44 0.52 4.32 -6.58
CA ASN A 44 0.88 3.14 -7.36
C ASN A 44 2.36 2.86 -7.23
N VAL A 45 2.70 1.62 -6.88
CA VAL A 45 4.09 1.18 -6.71
C VAL A 45 4.36 0.06 -7.70
N ASN A 46 5.46 0.19 -8.44
CA ASN A 46 5.88 -0.83 -9.39
C ASN A 46 6.25 -2.11 -8.63
N PRO A 47 5.57 -3.25 -8.90
CA PRO A 47 5.87 -4.49 -8.18
C PRO A 47 7.26 -5.06 -8.45
N LEU A 48 7.95 -4.56 -9.47
CA LEU A 48 9.31 -4.99 -9.78
C LEU A 48 10.40 -4.18 -9.08
N TYR A 49 10.03 -3.21 -8.25
CA TYR A 49 11.00 -2.43 -7.52
C TYR A 49 11.87 -3.29 -6.61
N THR A 50 13.14 -2.92 -6.51
CA THR A 50 14.03 -3.45 -5.46
C THR A 50 13.62 -2.87 -4.11
N ALA A 51 14.17 -3.43 -3.03
CA ALA A 51 13.90 -2.90 -1.69
C ALA A 51 14.30 -1.43 -1.56
N ARG A 52 15.41 -1.03 -2.18
CA ARG A 52 15.89 0.34 -2.14
C ARG A 52 14.93 1.30 -2.86
N GLU A 53 14.43 0.89 -4.03
CA GLU A 53 13.47 1.69 -4.78
C GLU A 53 12.14 1.81 -4.04
N LEU A 54 11.68 0.72 -3.44
CA LEU A 54 10.46 0.69 -2.64
C LEU A 54 10.60 1.59 -1.42
N GLU A 55 11.70 1.53 -0.72
CA GLU A 55 11.97 2.39 0.43
C GLU A 55 11.87 3.87 0.04
N HIS A 56 12.51 4.24 -1.07
CA HIS A 56 12.47 5.61 -1.56
C HIS A 56 11.04 6.06 -1.88
N GLN A 57 10.29 5.21 -2.58
CA GLN A 57 8.91 5.52 -2.95
C GLN A 57 8.02 5.70 -1.72
N LEU A 58 8.13 4.83 -0.74
CA LEU A 58 7.32 4.90 0.47
C LEU A 58 7.67 6.12 1.33
N LYS A 59 8.94 6.48 1.41
CA LYS A 59 9.36 7.68 2.12
C LYS A 59 8.88 8.94 1.41
N ASP A 60 9.04 8.98 0.09
CA ASP A 60 8.70 10.16 -0.71
C ASP A 60 7.19 10.41 -0.71
N SER A 61 6.40 9.35 -0.81
CA SER A 61 4.95 9.46 -0.81
C SER A 61 4.35 9.66 0.58
N GLY A 62 5.06 9.24 1.62
CA GLY A 62 4.51 9.25 2.98
C GLY A 62 3.38 8.26 3.19
N ALA A 63 3.32 7.19 2.40
CA ALA A 63 2.25 6.19 2.50
C ALA A 63 2.22 5.55 3.89
N LYS A 64 1.04 5.52 4.51
CA LYS A 64 0.87 4.96 5.85
C LYS A 64 0.53 3.49 5.83
N ALA A 65 0.03 2.99 4.72
CA ALA A 65 -0.30 1.58 4.54
C ALA A 65 0.11 1.15 3.15
N ILE A 66 0.32 -0.15 2.98
CA ILE A 66 0.61 -0.74 1.68
C ILE A 66 -0.22 -2.01 1.50
N VAL A 67 -0.86 -2.13 0.34
CA VAL A 67 -1.51 -3.37 -0.10
C VAL A 67 -0.55 -4.04 -1.06
N ILE A 68 -0.13 -5.24 -0.73
CA ILE A 68 0.91 -5.94 -1.47
C ILE A 68 0.55 -7.41 -1.60
N ILE A 69 0.89 -8.03 -2.72
CA ILE A 69 0.73 -9.48 -2.83
C ILE A 69 1.92 -10.19 -2.20
N GLU A 70 1.67 -11.38 -1.70
CA GLU A 70 2.65 -12.14 -0.91
C GLU A 70 3.97 -12.33 -1.64
N ASN A 71 3.94 -12.47 -2.97
CA ASN A 71 5.14 -12.68 -3.77
C ASN A 71 6.18 -11.57 -3.61
N PHE A 72 5.76 -10.38 -3.23
CA PHE A 72 6.64 -9.21 -3.09
C PHE A 72 6.84 -8.80 -1.64
N ALA A 73 6.26 -9.52 -0.70
CA ALA A 73 6.32 -9.15 0.72
C ALA A 73 7.74 -9.16 1.27
N ARG A 74 8.61 -10.04 0.75
CA ARG A 74 10.01 -10.08 1.18
C ARG A 74 10.73 -8.77 0.88
N THR A 75 10.50 -8.20 -0.31
CA THR A 75 11.09 -6.91 -0.68
C THR A 75 10.67 -5.83 0.31
N LEU A 76 9.41 -5.82 0.70
CA LEU A 76 8.90 -4.87 1.68
C LEU A 76 9.56 -5.07 3.05
N GLN A 77 9.73 -6.32 3.50
CA GLN A 77 10.34 -6.62 4.79
C GLN A 77 11.74 -6.04 4.90
N GLU A 78 12.48 -5.99 3.81
CA GLU A 78 13.85 -5.49 3.80
C GLU A 78 13.93 -3.99 4.06
N CYS A 79 12.87 -3.24 3.83
CA CYS A 79 12.91 -1.78 3.91
C CYS A 79 11.82 -1.15 4.79
N MET A 80 10.82 -1.91 5.20
CA MET A 80 9.65 -1.34 5.88
C MET A 80 10.00 -0.53 7.13
N ALA A 81 10.95 -1.01 7.93
CA ALA A 81 11.34 -0.33 9.17
C ALA A 81 11.92 1.06 8.93
N LYS A 82 12.38 1.33 7.72
CA LYS A 82 12.99 2.62 7.33
C LYS A 82 11.97 3.57 6.69
N THR A 83 10.69 3.20 6.67
CA THR A 83 9.65 3.96 6.00
C THR A 83 8.56 4.37 6.98
N PRO A 84 7.72 5.37 6.64
CA PRO A 84 6.56 5.73 7.46
C PRO A 84 5.41 4.74 7.36
N THR A 85 5.51 3.74 6.49
CA THR A 85 4.46 2.75 6.29
C THR A 85 4.38 1.81 7.49
N LYS A 86 3.22 1.79 8.15
CA LYS A 86 3.04 1.02 9.39
C LYS A 86 2.07 -0.15 9.26
N HIS A 87 1.27 -0.18 8.23
CA HIS A 87 0.24 -1.19 8.05
C HIS A 87 0.43 -1.90 6.72
N VAL A 88 0.40 -3.23 6.75
CA VAL A 88 0.58 -4.06 5.57
C VAL A 88 -0.64 -4.93 5.38
N VAL A 89 -1.21 -4.89 4.19
CA VAL A 89 -2.33 -5.74 3.79
C VAL A 89 -1.80 -6.71 2.74
N LEU A 90 -1.87 -8.00 3.05
CA LEU A 90 -1.52 -9.04 2.08
C LEU A 90 -2.77 -9.39 1.26
N ALA A 91 -2.64 -9.23 -0.02
CA ALA A 91 -3.74 -9.52 -0.94
C ALA A 91 -3.66 -10.91 -1.52
#